data_8e23e190e8310abafd070fbbb06ffd26
#
_entry.id   8e23e190e8310abafd070fbbb06ffd26
#
_cell.length_a   1.000
_cell.length_b   1.000
_cell.length_c   1.000
_cell.angle_alpha   90.00
_cell.angle_beta   90.00
_cell.angle_gamma   90.00
#
_symmetry.space_group_name_H-M   'P 1'
#
loop_
_entity.id
_entity.type
_entity.pdbx_description
1 polymer ?
#
loop_
_entity_poly.entity_id
_entity_poly.type
_entity_poly.pdbx_seq_one_letter_code
_entity_poly.pdbx_strand_id
1 'polypeptide(L)'
;TFDRLGIPEAEKTSLAGVGAQYDSEVVYHSIQEDLVKQGVVYTDFDTALKEYEEIVKSHFMKLVPPTDHKFAALHGAVWSGGSFVYVPDGIDVEIPLQSYFRLNAPGAGQFEHTLIIVGKGAKVHFIEGCSAPKYNVANLHAGCVELFVGDEATLTYSTIENWSKNMYNMNTKRCVVGKNGTINWVTGSFGSHTSCLYPMSILNGEGAHCEFTGVTFAGKGQYLDTGSKVIHNCLLYTSPSPRDMRRS
;
A
#
# COMPACT_ATOMS: atom_id res chain seq x y z
N THR A 1 10.49 1.69 21.87
CA THR A 1 9.56 0.89 21.03
C THR A 1 10.17 0.63 19.67
N PHE A 2 10.68 1.65 18.97
CA PHE A 2 11.44 1.48 17.71
C PHE A 2 12.67 0.57 17.87
N ASP A 3 13.35 0.64 18.99
CA ASP A 3 14.50 -0.22 19.30
C ASP A 3 14.11 -1.71 19.37
N ARG A 4 12.88 -2.01 19.82
CA ARG A 4 12.33 -3.38 19.82
C ARG A 4 11.95 -3.87 18.41
N LEU A 5 11.69 -2.97 17.47
CA LEU A 5 11.40 -3.27 16.07
C LEU A 5 12.67 -3.39 15.23
N GLY A 6 13.82 -2.94 15.78
CA GLY A 6 15.09 -2.92 15.05
C GLY A 6 15.14 -1.90 13.92
N ILE A 7 14.29 -0.86 13.97
CA ILE A 7 14.30 0.22 12.97
C ILE A 7 15.47 1.15 13.29
N PRO A 8 16.40 1.39 12.35
CA PRO A 8 17.55 2.25 12.57
C PRO A 8 17.15 3.69 12.94
N GLU A 9 17.88 4.31 13.86
CA GLU A 9 17.65 5.70 14.26
C GLU A 9 17.74 6.67 13.07
N ALA A 10 18.60 6.36 12.10
CA ALA A 10 18.74 7.12 10.88
C ALA A 10 17.44 7.20 10.06
N GLU A 11 16.60 6.16 10.07
CA GLU A 11 15.30 6.18 9.37
C GLU A 11 14.31 7.15 10.02
N LYS A 12 14.31 7.23 11.34
CA LYS A 12 13.42 8.15 12.09
C LYS A 12 13.69 9.62 11.78
N THR A 13 14.93 9.97 11.50
CA THR A 13 15.36 11.35 11.28
C THR A 13 15.42 11.77 9.82
N SER A 14 15.51 10.80 8.91
CA SER A 14 15.65 11.05 7.46
C SER A 14 14.33 11.04 6.69
N LEU A 15 13.24 10.59 7.31
CA LEU A 15 11.93 10.49 6.65
C LEU A 15 11.00 11.66 6.98
N ALA A 16 10.11 11.99 6.04
CA ALA A 16 9.14 13.08 6.22
C ALA A 16 8.03 12.74 7.23
N GLY A 17 7.75 11.46 7.40
CA GLY A 17 6.82 10.92 8.39
C GLY A 17 7.03 9.44 8.56
N VAL A 18 6.86 8.94 9.77
CA VAL A 18 7.02 7.52 10.13
C VAL A 18 5.88 7.09 11.02
N GLY A 19 5.22 6.00 10.65
CA GLY A 19 4.22 5.30 11.45
C GLY A 19 4.68 3.87 11.74
N ALA A 20 4.42 3.36 12.92
CA ALA A 20 4.67 1.97 13.25
C ALA A 20 3.48 1.39 14.01
N GLN A 21 2.99 0.25 13.54
CA GLN A 21 1.90 -0.47 14.14
C GLN A 21 2.35 -1.90 14.51
N TYR A 22 1.89 -2.34 15.66
CA TYR A 22 2.21 -3.63 16.25
C TYR A 22 0.91 -4.35 16.57
N ASP A 23 0.62 -5.46 15.88
CA ASP A 23 -0.64 -6.19 15.99
C ASP A 23 -1.88 -5.23 15.85
N SER A 24 -1.83 -4.32 14.86
CA SER A 24 -2.82 -3.28 14.56
C SER A 24 -2.90 -2.11 15.56
N GLU A 25 -2.08 -2.07 16.60
CA GLU A 25 -2.00 -0.94 17.53
C GLU A 25 -0.88 0.03 17.12
N VAL A 26 -1.18 1.33 17.12
CA VAL A 26 -0.20 2.38 16.85
C VAL A 26 0.78 2.48 18.01
N VAL A 27 2.05 2.24 17.71
CA VAL A 27 3.14 2.30 18.70
C VAL A 27 4.04 3.51 18.51
N TYR A 28 4.02 4.10 17.33
CA TYR A 28 4.75 5.31 17.00
C TYR A 28 4.12 6.00 15.79
N HIS A 29 4.13 7.35 15.81
CA HIS A 29 3.74 8.18 14.68
C HIS A 29 4.49 9.51 14.73
N SER A 30 4.96 9.99 13.58
CA SER A 30 5.51 11.32 13.40
C SER A 30 5.31 11.80 11.96
N ILE A 31 5.19 13.09 11.79
CA ILE A 31 5.19 13.78 10.49
C ILE A 31 5.88 15.15 10.67
N GLN A 32 6.59 15.60 9.63
CA GLN A 32 7.25 16.91 9.67
C GLN A 32 6.23 18.05 9.72
N GLU A 33 6.45 19.01 10.59
CA GLU A 33 5.54 20.16 10.80
C GLU A 33 5.28 20.98 9.54
N ASP A 34 6.26 21.11 8.67
CA ASP A 34 6.11 21.88 7.43
C ASP A 34 5.18 21.21 6.44
N LEU A 35 5.08 19.89 6.42
CA LEU A 35 4.08 19.16 5.65
C LEU A 35 2.67 19.34 6.22
N VAL A 36 2.56 19.33 7.54
CA VAL A 36 1.27 19.60 8.22
C VAL A 36 0.76 21.01 7.90
N LYS A 37 1.63 22.02 7.90
CA LYS A 37 1.28 23.41 7.51
C LYS A 37 0.82 23.51 6.05
N GLN A 38 1.30 22.63 5.18
CA GLN A 38 0.88 22.52 3.78
C GLN A 38 -0.40 21.71 3.60
N GLY A 39 -0.99 21.20 4.68
CA GLY A 39 -2.22 20.44 4.66
C GLY A 39 -2.03 18.95 4.34
N VAL A 40 -0.80 18.44 4.34
CA VAL A 40 -0.53 17.00 4.22
C VAL A 40 -0.98 16.32 5.50
N VAL A 41 -1.79 15.28 5.34
CA VAL A 41 -2.21 14.43 6.45
C VAL A 41 -1.50 13.08 6.32
N TYR A 42 -0.87 12.64 7.39
CA TYR A 42 -0.41 11.28 7.57
C TYR A 42 -0.72 10.87 8.99
N THR A 43 -1.58 9.86 9.15
CA THR A 43 -2.01 9.39 10.47
C THR A 43 -2.42 7.91 10.42
N ASP A 44 -2.72 7.33 11.57
CA ASP A 44 -3.36 6.02 11.63
C ASP A 44 -4.82 6.10 11.19
N PHE A 45 -5.38 4.94 10.82
CA PHE A 45 -6.71 4.90 10.24
C PHE A 45 -7.83 5.20 11.25
N ASP A 46 -7.64 4.86 12.53
CA ASP A 46 -8.64 5.13 13.59
C ASP A 46 -8.75 6.63 13.88
N THR A 47 -7.64 7.35 13.83
CA THR A 47 -7.60 8.82 13.91
C THR A 47 -8.24 9.43 12.66
N ALA A 48 -7.94 8.90 11.47
CA ALA A 48 -8.52 9.39 10.23
C ALA A 48 -10.04 9.28 10.19
N LEU A 49 -10.61 8.21 10.73
CA LEU A 49 -12.07 8.02 10.84
C LEU A 49 -12.75 9.11 11.68
N LYS A 50 -12.06 9.68 12.65
CA LYS A 50 -12.60 10.69 13.56
C LYS A 50 -12.40 12.11 13.05
N GLU A 51 -11.22 12.38 12.51
CA GLU A 51 -10.79 13.74 12.16
C GLU A 51 -11.01 14.08 10.67
N TYR A 52 -11.03 13.05 9.80
CA TYR A 52 -11.16 13.19 8.33
C TYR A 52 -12.30 12.36 7.77
N GLU A 53 -13.39 12.21 8.54
CA GLU A 53 -14.51 11.31 8.27
C GLU A 53 -15.05 11.43 6.85
N GLU A 54 -15.28 12.62 6.33
CA GLU A 54 -15.86 12.85 5.00
C GLU A 54 -14.93 12.37 3.87
N ILE A 55 -13.62 12.60 4.03
CA ILE A 55 -12.63 12.12 3.06
C ILE A 55 -12.55 10.60 3.09
N VAL A 56 -12.53 10.02 4.28
CA VAL A 56 -12.49 8.56 4.45
C VAL A 56 -13.74 7.93 3.86
N LYS A 57 -14.93 8.39 4.19
CA LYS A 57 -16.20 7.85 3.67
C LYS A 57 -16.30 7.86 2.15
N SER A 58 -15.73 8.88 1.50
CA SER A 58 -15.77 9.01 0.04
C SER A 58 -14.82 8.05 -0.68
N HIS A 59 -13.82 7.48 0.00
CA HIS A 59 -12.77 6.66 -0.62
C HIS A 59 -12.68 5.23 -0.06
N PHE A 60 -12.98 5.03 1.22
CA PHE A 60 -12.83 3.75 1.91
C PHE A 60 -13.68 2.64 1.29
N MET A 61 -13.04 1.51 0.96
CA MET A 61 -13.65 0.35 0.29
C MET A 61 -14.35 0.66 -1.04
N LYS A 62 -13.87 1.69 -1.76
CA LYS A 62 -14.39 2.05 -3.09
C LYS A 62 -13.67 1.34 -4.22
N LEU A 63 -12.37 1.09 -4.07
CA LEU A 63 -11.60 0.34 -5.06
C LEU A 63 -11.60 -1.15 -4.76
N VAL A 64 -11.62 -1.53 -3.49
CA VAL A 64 -11.67 -2.94 -3.04
C VAL A 64 -12.92 -3.14 -2.16
N PRO A 65 -14.12 -3.23 -2.76
CA PRO A 65 -15.32 -3.49 -2.00
C PRO A 65 -15.32 -4.90 -1.38
N PRO A 66 -16.00 -5.13 -0.25
CA PRO A 66 -16.08 -6.45 0.38
C PRO A 66 -16.66 -7.56 -0.52
N THR A 67 -17.34 -7.18 -1.60
CA THR A 67 -17.94 -8.09 -2.58
C THR A 67 -16.96 -8.56 -3.68
N ASP A 68 -15.74 -8.03 -3.70
CA ASP A 68 -14.78 -8.30 -4.78
C ASP A 68 -14.30 -9.78 -4.77
N HIS A 69 -13.86 -10.27 -3.63
CA HIS A 69 -13.46 -11.66 -3.43
C HIS A 69 -13.42 -12.04 -1.94
N LYS A 70 -13.21 -13.32 -1.66
CA LYS A 70 -13.29 -13.86 -0.27
C LYS A 70 -12.38 -13.15 0.75
N PHE A 71 -11.16 -12.73 0.37
CA PHE A 71 -10.26 -12.02 1.27
C PHE A 71 -10.66 -10.56 1.45
N ALA A 72 -11.24 -9.90 0.42
CA ALA A 72 -11.85 -8.60 0.55
C ALA A 72 -13.08 -8.63 1.49
N ALA A 73 -13.89 -9.70 1.40
CA ALA A 73 -15.02 -9.91 2.32
C ALA A 73 -14.54 -10.12 3.76
N LEU A 74 -13.51 -10.95 3.96
CA LEU A 74 -12.91 -11.16 5.28
C LEU A 74 -12.32 -9.86 5.83
N HIS A 75 -11.54 -9.14 5.02
CA HIS A 75 -11.01 -7.84 5.40
C HIS A 75 -12.13 -6.86 5.80
N GLY A 76 -13.18 -6.74 4.98
CA GLY A 76 -14.32 -5.87 5.27
C GLY A 76 -15.04 -6.19 6.58
N ALA A 77 -15.01 -7.44 7.02
CA ALA A 77 -15.64 -7.87 8.27
C ALA A 77 -14.78 -7.63 9.52
N VAL A 78 -13.45 -7.66 9.39
CA VAL A 78 -12.53 -7.69 10.55
C VAL A 78 -11.33 -6.76 10.43
N TRP A 79 -11.35 -5.81 9.49
CA TRP A 79 -10.24 -4.87 9.34
C TRP A 79 -9.93 -4.11 10.63
N SER A 80 -8.69 -3.82 10.87
CA SER A 80 -8.23 -3.17 12.09
C SER A 80 -6.90 -2.46 11.86
N GLY A 81 -6.84 -1.18 12.22
CA GLY A 81 -5.66 -0.35 12.02
C GLY A 81 -5.36 -0.03 10.56
N GLY A 82 -4.18 0.47 10.31
CA GLY A 82 -3.72 0.86 8.98
C GLY A 82 -3.26 2.31 8.92
N SER A 83 -2.99 2.78 7.70
CA SER A 83 -2.45 4.12 7.47
C SER A 83 -3.37 4.94 6.59
N PHE A 84 -3.50 6.21 6.92
CA PHE A 84 -4.19 7.21 6.11
C PHE A 84 -3.22 8.30 5.68
N VAL A 85 -3.17 8.57 4.38
CA VAL A 85 -2.37 9.65 3.79
C VAL A 85 -3.26 10.48 2.86
N TYR A 86 -3.24 11.79 3.06
CA TYR A 86 -3.83 12.74 2.14
C TYR A 86 -2.80 13.81 1.77
N VAL A 87 -2.53 13.97 0.49
CA VAL A 87 -1.63 14.99 -0.05
C VAL A 87 -2.46 15.95 -0.90
N PRO A 88 -2.58 17.23 -0.51
CA PRO A 88 -3.34 18.24 -1.27
C PRO A 88 -2.78 18.48 -2.68
N ASP A 89 -3.57 19.13 -3.52
CA ASP A 89 -3.19 19.48 -4.89
C ASP A 89 -1.88 20.27 -4.93
N GLY A 90 -1.00 19.92 -5.86
CA GLY A 90 0.24 20.62 -6.16
C GLY A 90 1.36 20.47 -5.13
N ILE A 91 1.17 19.70 -4.07
CA ILE A 91 2.19 19.51 -3.03
C ILE A 91 3.18 18.41 -3.45
N ASP A 92 4.47 18.73 -3.40
CA ASP A 92 5.56 17.77 -3.61
C ASP A 92 6.16 17.36 -2.27
N VAL A 93 5.93 16.10 -1.87
CA VAL A 93 6.51 15.52 -0.66
C VAL A 93 7.85 14.89 -1.03
N GLU A 94 8.91 15.68 -0.97
CA GLU A 94 10.25 15.29 -1.45
C GLU A 94 10.84 14.11 -0.68
N ILE A 95 10.60 14.05 0.63
CA ILE A 95 11.12 13.01 1.52
C ILE A 95 10.02 11.97 1.74
N PRO A 96 10.32 10.66 1.63
CA PRO A 96 9.32 9.61 1.76
C PRO A 96 8.59 9.61 3.11
N LEU A 97 7.30 9.22 3.07
CA LEU A 97 6.53 8.79 4.23
C LEU A 97 6.67 7.27 4.39
N GLN A 98 6.73 6.77 5.61
CA GLN A 98 6.87 5.33 5.85
C GLN A 98 5.89 4.81 6.90
N SER A 99 5.23 3.69 6.58
CA SER A 99 4.52 2.87 7.58
C SER A 99 5.21 1.53 7.77
N TYR A 100 5.24 1.08 9.00
CA TYR A 100 5.79 -0.23 9.35
C TYR A 100 4.76 -1.05 10.12
N PHE A 101 4.42 -2.22 9.58
CA PHE A 101 3.46 -3.16 10.17
C PHE A 101 4.18 -4.42 10.64
N ARG A 102 3.95 -4.80 11.89
CA ARG A 102 4.52 -6.01 12.47
C ARG A 102 3.46 -6.85 13.14
N LEU A 103 3.26 -8.05 12.62
CA LEU A 103 2.45 -9.07 13.27
C LEU A 103 3.30 -9.85 14.26
N ASN A 104 2.98 -9.76 15.54
CA ASN A 104 3.77 -10.34 16.62
C ASN A 104 3.03 -11.38 17.47
N ALA A 105 1.74 -11.58 17.21
CA ALA A 105 0.91 -12.57 17.90
C ALA A 105 0.92 -13.92 17.14
N PRO A 106 1.33 -15.04 17.77
CA PRO A 106 1.26 -16.36 17.16
C PRO A 106 -0.17 -16.78 16.86
N GLY A 107 -0.42 -17.32 15.64
CA GLY A 107 -1.74 -17.80 15.23
C GLY A 107 -2.77 -16.68 14.96
N ALA A 108 -2.33 -15.44 14.92
CA ALA A 108 -3.20 -14.29 14.64
C ALA A 108 -3.28 -13.95 13.15
N GLY A 109 -4.28 -13.12 12.81
CA GLY A 109 -4.38 -12.44 11.53
C GLY A 109 -4.09 -10.95 11.66
N GLN A 110 -3.62 -10.34 10.59
CA GLN A 110 -3.44 -8.90 10.44
C GLN A 110 -4.22 -8.41 9.22
N PHE A 111 -5.03 -7.37 9.39
CA PHE A 111 -6.03 -6.91 8.43
C PHE A 111 -6.03 -5.38 8.32
N GLU A 112 -4.84 -4.78 8.23
CA GLU A 112 -4.69 -3.32 8.14
C GLU A 112 -5.25 -2.77 6.83
N HIS A 113 -5.80 -1.54 6.89
CA HIS A 113 -6.29 -0.80 5.74
C HIS A 113 -5.44 0.44 5.49
N THR A 114 -4.73 0.46 4.37
CA THR A 114 -3.97 1.64 3.93
C THR A 114 -4.76 2.39 2.87
N LEU A 115 -5.05 3.65 3.12
CA LEU A 115 -5.73 4.56 2.20
C LEU A 115 -4.85 5.75 1.90
N ILE A 116 -4.48 5.93 0.63
CA ILE A 116 -3.65 7.06 0.18
C ILE A 116 -4.37 7.82 -0.93
N ILE A 117 -4.51 9.12 -0.73
CA ILE A 117 -5.14 10.03 -1.68
C ILE A 117 -4.12 11.12 -2.05
N VAL A 118 -3.78 11.19 -3.32
CA VAL A 118 -2.81 12.15 -3.87
C VAL A 118 -3.55 13.11 -4.78
N GLY A 119 -3.63 14.37 -4.39
CA GLY A 119 -4.30 15.43 -5.10
C GLY A 119 -3.69 15.74 -6.48
N LYS A 120 -4.38 16.55 -7.27
CA LYS A 120 -3.93 16.92 -8.61
C LYS A 120 -2.53 17.53 -8.60
N GLY A 121 -1.62 17.03 -9.46
CA GLY A 121 -0.25 17.55 -9.60
C GLY A 121 0.64 17.31 -8.39
N ALA A 122 0.15 16.63 -7.36
CA ALA A 122 0.93 16.34 -6.17
C ALA A 122 1.86 15.14 -6.37
N LYS A 123 2.92 15.07 -5.56
CA LYS A 123 3.88 13.97 -5.61
C LYS A 123 4.17 13.46 -4.21
N VAL A 124 4.24 12.13 -4.08
CA VAL A 124 4.63 11.48 -2.83
C VAL A 124 5.26 10.12 -3.08
N HIS A 125 6.24 9.77 -2.25
CA HIS A 125 6.77 8.42 -2.12
C HIS A 125 6.35 7.86 -0.77
N PHE A 126 5.63 6.75 -0.79
CA PHE A 126 5.20 6.03 0.41
C PHE A 126 5.90 4.68 0.48
N ILE A 127 6.48 4.36 1.63
CA ILE A 127 7.19 3.11 1.89
C ILE A 127 6.41 2.30 2.92
N GLU A 128 6.04 1.09 2.57
CA GLU A 128 5.39 0.14 3.47
C GLU A 128 6.35 -1.00 3.81
N GLY A 129 6.60 -1.18 5.09
CA GLY A 129 7.37 -2.31 5.60
C GLY A 129 6.47 -3.27 6.37
N CYS A 130 6.52 -4.57 6.01
CA CYS A 130 5.73 -5.60 6.68
C CYS A 130 6.63 -6.74 7.17
N SER A 131 6.46 -7.17 8.42
CA SER A 131 7.23 -8.28 8.95
C SER A 131 6.50 -9.10 10.01
N ALA A 132 6.94 -10.34 10.19
CA ALA A 132 6.57 -11.19 11.33
C ALA A 132 7.76 -12.02 11.80
N PRO A 133 7.90 -12.29 13.12
CA PRO A 133 8.87 -13.24 13.64
C PRO A 133 8.56 -14.67 13.18
N LYS A 134 9.51 -15.57 13.37
CA LYS A 134 9.27 -17.00 13.14
C LYS A 134 8.40 -17.57 14.26
N TYR A 135 7.25 -18.11 13.88
CA TYR A 135 6.39 -18.89 14.75
C TYR A 135 6.23 -20.31 14.20
N ASN A 136 5.92 -21.27 15.09
CA ASN A 136 5.63 -22.67 14.70
C ASN A 136 4.15 -22.88 14.35
N VAL A 137 3.41 -21.79 14.14
CA VAL A 137 1.98 -21.79 13.80
C VAL A 137 1.75 -20.92 12.59
N ALA A 138 0.69 -21.21 11.85
CA ALA A 138 0.29 -20.38 10.71
C ALA A 138 -0.26 -19.02 11.17
N ASN A 139 0.08 -17.98 10.40
CA ASN A 139 -0.47 -16.64 10.54
C ASN A 139 -1.07 -16.21 9.19
N LEU A 140 -2.05 -15.33 9.22
CA LEU A 140 -2.67 -14.76 8.02
C LEU A 140 -2.44 -13.25 7.98
N HIS A 141 -1.98 -12.76 6.83
CA HIS A 141 -2.01 -11.35 6.48
C HIS A 141 -2.98 -11.15 5.31
N ALA A 142 -4.03 -10.39 5.52
CA ALA A 142 -5.00 -10.04 4.49
C ALA A 142 -5.36 -8.55 4.59
N GLY A 143 -4.33 -7.71 4.47
CA GLY A 143 -4.45 -6.26 4.41
C GLY A 143 -5.11 -5.79 3.11
N CYS A 144 -5.51 -4.53 3.09
CA CYS A 144 -6.07 -3.87 1.93
C CYS A 144 -5.41 -2.51 1.72
N VAL A 145 -5.05 -2.22 0.48
CA VAL A 145 -4.44 -0.95 0.08
C VAL A 145 -5.25 -0.33 -1.04
N GLU A 146 -5.78 0.86 -0.81
CA GLU A 146 -6.52 1.65 -1.79
C GLU A 146 -5.79 2.96 -2.06
N LEU A 147 -5.41 3.18 -3.32
CA LEU A 147 -4.62 4.33 -3.75
C LEU A 147 -5.39 5.14 -4.79
N PHE A 148 -5.54 6.43 -4.53
CA PHE A 148 -6.19 7.37 -5.44
C PHE A 148 -5.14 8.39 -5.90
N VAL A 149 -4.78 8.32 -7.18
CA VAL A 149 -3.82 9.23 -7.81
C VAL A 149 -4.56 10.18 -8.71
N GLY A 150 -4.58 11.46 -8.34
CA GLY A 150 -5.24 12.52 -9.09
C GLY A 150 -4.61 12.83 -10.44
N ASP A 151 -5.21 13.75 -11.17
CA ASP A 151 -4.67 14.20 -12.46
C ASP A 151 -3.27 14.79 -12.29
N GLU A 152 -2.35 14.46 -13.19
CA GLU A 152 -0.97 14.96 -13.19
C GLU A 152 -0.16 14.61 -11.91
N ALA A 153 -0.73 13.80 -11.00
CA ALA A 153 -0.10 13.41 -9.76
C ALA A 153 0.84 12.20 -9.94
N THR A 154 1.79 12.06 -9.03
CA THR A 154 2.71 10.92 -9.00
C THR A 154 2.75 10.30 -7.61
N LEU A 155 2.44 9.01 -7.54
CA LEU A 155 2.64 8.21 -6.35
C LEU A 155 3.68 7.12 -6.64
N THR A 156 4.73 7.06 -5.84
CA THR A 156 5.58 5.88 -5.75
C THR A 156 5.23 5.11 -4.50
N TYR A 157 4.79 3.85 -4.66
CA TYR A 157 4.42 2.97 -3.56
C TYR A 157 5.41 1.82 -3.47
N SER A 158 6.27 1.87 -2.47
CA SER A 158 7.28 0.84 -2.22
C SER A 158 6.85 -0.08 -1.09
N THR A 159 6.89 -1.39 -1.31
CA THR A 159 6.58 -2.38 -0.27
C THR A 159 7.76 -3.30 -0.05
N ILE A 160 8.18 -3.48 1.19
CA ILE A 160 9.16 -4.49 1.60
C ILE A 160 8.48 -5.44 2.56
N GLU A 161 8.25 -6.65 2.11
CA GLU A 161 7.63 -7.71 2.90
C GLU A 161 8.67 -8.75 3.30
N ASN A 162 8.85 -8.95 4.61
CA ASN A 162 9.76 -9.94 5.16
C ASN A 162 9.04 -10.79 6.21
N TRP A 163 8.25 -11.72 5.71
CA TRP A 163 7.38 -12.58 6.51
C TRP A 163 8.07 -13.86 6.99
N SER A 164 7.55 -14.41 8.08
CA SER A 164 7.92 -15.77 8.48
C SER A 164 7.46 -16.81 7.45
N LYS A 165 8.15 -17.95 7.38
CA LYS A 165 7.79 -19.04 6.46
C LYS A 165 6.46 -19.75 6.76
N ASN A 166 5.76 -19.37 7.82
CA ASN A 166 4.43 -19.89 8.17
C ASN A 166 3.32 -18.86 7.91
N MET A 167 3.66 -17.74 7.24
CA MET A 167 2.70 -16.71 6.89
C MET A 167 1.96 -17.03 5.60
N TYR A 168 0.64 -16.88 5.61
CA TYR A 168 -0.21 -16.79 4.43
C TYR A 168 -0.45 -15.30 4.15
N ASN A 169 0.09 -14.80 3.06
CA ASN A 169 0.03 -13.39 2.68
C ASN A 169 -0.91 -13.20 1.49
N MET A 170 -2.13 -12.72 1.77
CA MET A 170 -3.25 -12.57 0.82
C MET A 170 -3.69 -11.11 0.72
N ASN A 171 -2.71 -10.21 0.62
CA ASN A 171 -2.94 -8.77 0.59
C ASN A 171 -3.57 -8.33 -0.74
N THR A 172 -4.47 -7.35 -0.70
CA THR A 172 -5.12 -6.79 -1.88
C THR A 172 -4.73 -5.33 -2.04
N LYS A 173 -4.09 -4.99 -3.17
CA LYS A 173 -3.63 -3.62 -3.47
C LYS A 173 -4.27 -3.13 -4.76
N ARG A 174 -4.89 -1.95 -4.73
CA ARG A 174 -5.54 -1.36 -5.90
C ARG A 174 -5.32 0.14 -5.98
N CYS A 175 -5.04 0.62 -7.18
CA CYS A 175 -4.85 2.03 -7.47
C CYS A 175 -5.75 2.46 -8.63
N VAL A 176 -6.35 3.64 -8.53
CA VAL A 176 -6.94 4.35 -9.66
C VAL A 176 -6.08 5.56 -10.00
N VAL A 177 -5.84 5.79 -11.31
CA VAL A 177 -4.94 6.84 -11.80
C VAL A 177 -5.70 7.77 -12.74
N GLY A 178 -5.69 9.06 -12.42
CA GLY A 178 -6.29 10.12 -13.21
C GLY A 178 -5.48 10.50 -14.45
N LYS A 179 -5.95 11.52 -15.16
CA LYS A 179 -5.33 12.01 -16.40
C LYS A 179 -3.87 12.41 -16.19
N ASN A 180 -2.97 11.91 -17.06
CA ASN A 180 -1.51 12.14 -16.96
C ASN A 180 -0.92 11.81 -15.57
N GLY A 181 -1.66 11.10 -14.72
CA GLY A 181 -1.18 10.65 -13.42
C GLY A 181 -0.26 9.43 -13.57
N THR A 182 0.55 9.19 -12.56
CA THR A 182 1.53 8.08 -12.56
C THR A 182 1.52 7.33 -11.24
N ILE A 183 1.44 6.01 -11.32
CA ILE A 183 1.70 5.10 -10.20
C ILE A 183 2.94 4.25 -10.47
N ASN A 184 3.91 4.29 -9.55
CA ASN A 184 5.08 3.44 -9.57
C ASN A 184 4.99 2.45 -8.41
N TRP A 185 4.85 1.16 -8.71
CA TRP A 185 4.91 0.08 -7.75
C TRP A 185 6.31 -0.47 -7.64
N VAL A 186 6.87 -0.51 -6.44
CA VAL A 186 8.16 -1.14 -6.15
C VAL A 186 7.93 -2.18 -5.04
N THR A 187 8.14 -3.46 -5.34
CA THR A 187 7.79 -4.53 -4.40
C THR A 187 8.96 -5.48 -4.19
N GLY A 188 9.35 -5.67 -2.93
CA GLY A 188 10.24 -6.73 -2.49
C GLY A 188 9.47 -7.74 -1.63
N SER A 189 9.31 -8.98 -2.11
CA SER A 189 8.55 -10.02 -1.41
C SER A 189 9.45 -11.16 -0.99
N PHE A 190 9.63 -11.29 0.32
CA PHE A 190 10.49 -12.28 0.96
C PHE A 190 9.73 -13.03 2.05
N GLY A 191 10.09 -14.30 2.26
CA GLY A 191 9.42 -15.12 3.27
C GLY A 191 8.10 -15.68 2.79
N SER A 192 7.11 -15.72 3.68
CA SER A 192 5.80 -16.38 3.54
C SER A 192 5.86 -17.89 3.26
N HIS A 193 4.83 -18.61 3.64
CA HIS A 193 4.55 -19.96 3.13
C HIS A 193 3.89 -19.85 1.76
N THR A 194 2.84 -19.05 1.72
CA THR A 194 2.10 -18.78 0.48
C THR A 194 1.85 -17.27 0.39
N SER A 195 2.12 -16.68 -0.76
CA SER A 195 1.83 -15.28 -1.05
C SER A 195 1.14 -15.16 -2.40
N CYS A 196 0.06 -14.38 -2.45
CA CYS A 196 -0.61 -13.98 -3.68
C CYS A 196 -0.66 -12.45 -3.72
N LEU A 197 0.16 -11.86 -4.58
CA LEU A 197 0.33 -10.41 -4.66
C LEU A 197 0.25 -9.93 -6.10
N TYR A 198 -0.87 -9.28 -6.42
CA TYR A 198 -1.12 -8.68 -7.73
C TYR A 198 -1.61 -7.24 -7.55
N PRO A 199 -0.72 -6.26 -7.29
CA PRO A 199 -1.12 -4.86 -7.31
C PRO A 199 -1.84 -4.54 -8.61
N MET A 200 -3.03 -3.96 -8.52
CA MET A 200 -3.85 -3.64 -9.68
C MET A 200 -3.92 -2.13 -9.88
N SER A 201 -3.59 -1.68 -11.09
CA SER A 201 -3.73 -0.30 -11.51
C SER A 201 -4.89 -0.16 -12.47
N ILE A 202 -5.79 0.79 -12.20
CA ILE A 202 -6.90 1.18 -13.08
C ILE A 202 -6.51 2.54 -13.68
N LEU A 203 -6.09 2.53 -14.94
CA LEU A 203 -5.73 3.74 -15.67
C LEU A 203 -7.00 4.36 -16.23
N ASN A 204 -7.53 5.37 -15.51
CA ASN A 204 -8.85 5.94 -15.74
C ASN A 204 -8.82 7.26 -16.53
N GLY A 205 -7.64 7.84 -16.76
CA GLY A 205 -7.47 9.10 -17.50
C GLY A 205 -6.57 8.96 -18.72
N GLU A 206 -6.72 9.85 -19.68
CA GLU A 206 -5.81 9.96 -20.82
C GLU A 206 -4.38 10.23 -20.33
N GLY A 207 -3.38 9.50 -20.87
CA GLY A 207 -1.99 9.63 -20.45
C GLY A 207 -1.68 9.05 -19.06
N ALA A 208 -2.64 8.39 -18.40
CA ALA A 208 -2.38 7.72 -17.13
C ALA A 208 -1.32 6.63 -17.31
N HIS A 209 -0.38 6.56 -16.37
CA HIS A 209 0.77 5.68 -16.46
C HIS A 209 0.92 4.78 -15.21
N CYS A 210 1.39 3.56 -15.44
CA CYS A 210 1.73 2.60 -14.39
C CYS A 210 3.05 1.92 -14.69
N GLU A 211 3.93 1.90 -13.70
CA GLU A 211 5.14 1.10 -13.71
C GLU A 211 5.13 0.10 -12.55
N PHE A 212 5.61 -1.12 -12.80
CA PHE A 212 5.75 -2.16 -11.79
C PHE A 212 7.14 -2.75 -11.81
N THR A 213 7.84 -2.62 -10.67
CA THR A 213 9.12 -3.27 -10.42
C THR A 213 8.97 -4.20 -9.22
N GLY A 214 9.17 -5.49 -9.43
CA GLY A 214 9.02 -6.51 -8.39
C GLY A 214 10.22 -7.44 -8.28
N VAL A 215 10.66 -7.70 -7.05
CA VAL A 215 11.65 -8.73 -6.73
C VAL A 215 11.02 -9.72 -5.76
N THR A 216 11.01 -10.99 -6.14
CA THR A 216 10.45 -12.08 -5.33
C THR A 216 11.48 -13.18 -5.19
N PHE A 217 11.68 -13.66 -3.97
CA PHE A 217 12.57 -14.78 -3.69
C PHE A 217 11.84 -15.88 -2.93
N ALA A 218 11.67 -17.03 -3.57
CA ALA A 218 11.05 -18.22 -3.00
C ALA A 218 12.11 -19.30 -2.65
N GLY A 219 12.13 -19.72 -1.41
CA GLY A 219 12.93 -20.85 -0.96
C GLY A 219 12.16 -22.18 -0.98
N LYS A 220 12.80 -23.25 -0.54
CA LYS A 220 12.16 -24.58 -0.49
C LYS A 220 10.88 -24.56 0.36
N GLY A 221 9.80 -25.09 -0.19
CA GLY A 221 8.49 -25.21 0.47
C GLY A 221 7.66 -23.93 0.50
N GLN A 222 8.06 -22.90 -0.23
CA GLN A 222 7.30 -21.65 -0.39
C GLN A 222 6.59 -21.61 -1.74
N TYR A 223 5.40 -21.01 -1.77
CA TYR A 223 4.63 -20.74 -2.96
C TYR A 223 4.35 -19.23 -3.04
N LEU A 224 5.03 -18.55 -3.93
CA LEU A 224 4.90 -17.10 -4.12
C LEU A 224 4.40 -16.83 -5.54
N ASP A 225 3.14 -16.45 -5.63
CA ASP A 225 2.46 -16.07 -6.87
C ASP A 225 2.33 -14.55 -6.90
N THR A 226 3.19 -13.91 -7.67
CA THR A 226 3.33 -12.45 -7.67
C THR A 226 3.39 -11.89 -9.09
N GLY A 227 2.83 -10.72 -9.27
CA GLY A 227 2.79 -10.04 -10.54
C GLY A 227 2.10 -8.69 -10.44
N SER A 228 1.62 -8.18 -11.56
CA SER A 228 0.80 -6.97 -11.60
C SER A 228 -0.40 -7.15 -12.52
N LYS A 229 -1.46 -6.37 -12.27
CA LYS A 229 -2.63 -6.28 -13.14
C LYS A 229 -2.86 -4.83 -13.52
N VAL A 230 -3.03 -4.57 -14.81
CA VAL A 230 -3.36 -3.22 -15.31
C VAL A 230 -4.66 -3.27 -16.07
N ILE A 231 -5.56 -2.36 -15.77
CA ILE A 231 -6.83 -2.16 -16.47
C ILE A 231 -6.78 -0.77 -17.11
N HIS A 232 -6.88 -0.72 -18.44
CA HIS A 232 -7.04 0.53 -19.16
C HIS A 232 -8.54 0.80 -19.33
N ASN A 233 -9.01 1.87 -18.70
CA ASN A 233 -10.41 2.29 -18.80
C ASN A 233 -10.59 3.41 -19.83
N CYS A 234 -9.92 3.28 -20.98
CA CYS A 234 -10.00 4.25 -22.08
C CYS A 234 -10.29 3.55 -23.40
N LEU A 235 -11.30 4.01 -24.13
CA LEU A 235 -11.72 3.44 -25.41
C LEU A 235 -10.78 3.77 -26.58
N LEU A 236 -9.79 4.66 -26.40
CA LEU A 236 -8.96 5.20 -27.48
C LEU A 236 -7.49 4.72 -27.50
N TYR A 237 -7.05 3.99 -26.49
CA TYR A 237 -5.65 3.54 -26.42
C TYR A 237 -5.59 2.05 -26.13
N THR A 238 -5.44 1.27 -27.17
CA THR A 238 -4.86 -0.06 -27.04
C THR A 238 -3.37 0.13 -26.78
N SER A 239 -2.91 -0.18 -25.59
CA SER A 239 -1.48 -0.31 -25.32
C SER A 239 -0.90 -1.28 -26.37
N PRO A 240 0.10 -0.92 -27.16
CA PRO A 240 0.69 -1.85 -28.10
C PRO A 240 1.40 -2.96 -27.30
N SER A 241 0.68 -4.03 -27.04
CA SER A 241 1.27 -5.24 -26.49
C SER A 241 2.18 -5.85 -27.56
N PRO A 242 3.35 -6.39 -27.21
CA PRO A 242 4.15 -7.20 -28.15
C PRO A 242 3.37 -8.34 -28.82
N ARG A 243 2.23 -8.74 -28.25
CA ARG A 243 1.29 -9.69 -28.86
C ARG A 243 0.45 -9.08 -29.98
N ASP A 244 0.11 -7.80 -29.86
CA ASP A 244 -0.74 -7.09 -30.83
C ASP A 244 0.06 -6.66 -32.07
N MET A 245 1.36 -6.45 -31.91
CA MET A 245 2.28 -6.10 -33.01
C MET A 245 2.55 -7.26 -34.01
N ARG A 246 2.12 -8.49 -33.70
CA ARG A 246 2.31 -9.65 -34.58
C ARG A 246 1.16 -9.92 -35.56
N ARG A 247 0.16 -9.05 -35.64
CA ARG A 247 -1.03 -9.20 -36.50
C ARG A 247 -1.20 -8.11 -37.55
N SER A 248 -0.16 -7.34 -37.82
CA SER A 248 -0.13 -6.42 -38.98
C SER A 248 0.80 -6.96 -40.08
#